data_e0b59422fab1f0f99bf6e333d481ba1a
#
_entry.id   e0b59422fab1f0f99bf6e333d481ba1a
#
_cell.length_a   1.000
_cell.length_b   1.000
_cell.length_c   1.000
_cell.angle_alpha   90.00
_cell.angle_beta   90.00
_cell.angle_gamma   90.00
#
_symmetry.space_group_name_H-M   'P 1'
#
loop_
_entity.id
_entity.type
_entity.pdbx_description
1 polymer ?
#
loop_
_entity_poly.entity_id
_entity_poly.type
_entity_poly.pdbx_seq_one_letter_code
_entity_poly.pdbx_strand_id
1 'polypeptide(L)'
;MKLAKILPLAFFVSLPGALCPAGELKPVVVFQPSHQKDTGVNYNEARTADAMVQYAMSEPPRFAEYKVWSYPQPGLHHADTGTNTLLAHTSAVEGGKISGYAWELARSNELRPLVFIGVHNNSGTGRHALWGYIHDGDSMEGWNRKLSNILIEEIARATDLENRGTHLDSSTGRNDYRCACTGRLGFYSIDENVNTAPYRVLLEIGDIEKSGALLLDEEFRKAVGAAIKRGLARFIKERQFK
;
A
#
# COMPACT_ATOMS: atom_id res chain seq x y z
N MET A 1 -62.72 31.76 32.21
CA MET A 1 -61.80 32.48 31.31
C MET A 1 -60.65 31.56 30.98
N LYS A 2 -60.60 31.00 29.77
CA LYS A 2 -59.50 30.15 29.29
C LYS A 2 -58.67 30.99 28.33
N LEU A 3 -57.40 31.25 28.70
CA LEU A 3 -56.44 31.91 27.80
C LEU A 3 -55.93 30.89 26.74
N ALA A 4 -56.17 31.22 25.50
CA ALA A 4 -55.62 30.52 24.37
C ALA A 4 -54.15 30.95 24.18
N LYS A 5 -53.24 29.98 24.19
CA LYS A 5 -51.84 30.20 23.83
C LYS A 5 -51.69 30.17 22.31
N ILE A 6 -51.27 31.31 21.74
CA ILE A 6 -50.91 31.44 20.33
C ILE A 6 -49.44 30.97 20.20
N LEU A 7 -49.22 29.90 19.45
CA LEU A 7 -47.88 29.46 19.05
C LEU A 7 -47.45 30.29 17.81
N PRO A 8 -46.22 30.81 17.75
CA PRO A 8 -45.74 31.42 16.57
C PRO A 8 -45.33 30.36 15.51
N LEU A 9 -45.91 30.54 14.31
CA LEU A 9 -45.59 29.75 13.12
C LEU A 9 -44.17 30.17 12.62
N ALA A 10 -43.17 29.33 12.80
CA ALA A 10 -41.83 29.58 12.26
C ALA A 10 -41.86 29.27 10.76
N PHE A 11 -41.72 30.28 9.93
CA PHE A 11 -41.48 30.14 8.49
C PHE A 11 -40.04 29.69 8.25
N PHE A 12 -39.85 28.43 7.90
CA PHE A 12 -38.58 27.96 7.34
C PHE A 12 -38.49 28.44 5.88
N VAL A 13 -37.71 29.47 5.66
CA VAL A 13 -37.26 29.84 4.31
C VAL A 13 -36.16 28.88 3.94
N SER A 14 -36.46 27.86 3.15
CA SER A 14 -35.42 27.02 2.52
C SER A 14 -34.73 27.85 1.43
N LEU A 15 -33.55 28.34 1.73
CA LEU A 15 -32.64 28.85 0.69
C LEU A 15 -32.29 27.67 -0.24
N PRO A 16 -32.41 27.83 -1.56
CA PRO A 16 -31.87 26.84 -2.48
C PRO A 16 -30.35 26.83 -2.30
N GLY A 17 -29.84 25.86 -1.54
CA GLY A 17 -28.42 25.58 -1.46
C GLY A 17 -27.94 25.25 -2.87
N ALA A 18 -27.10 26.11 -3.44
CA ALA A 18 -26.37 25.79 -4.65
C ALA A 18 -25.63 24.47 -4.36
N LEU A 19 -26.13 23.38 -4.94
CA LEU A 19 -25.40 22.11 -5.00
C LEU A 19 -24.13 22.41 -5.79
N CYS A 20 -23.03 22.69 -5.09
CA CYS A 20 -21.72 22.55 -5.70
C CYS A 20 -21.69 21.16 -6.33
N PRO A 21 -21.38 21.01 -7.62
CA PRO A 21 -21.18 19.69 -8.20
C PRO A 21 -20.12 19.02 -7.35
N ALA A 22 -20.50 17.94 -6.67
CA ALA A 22 -19.56 17.14 -5.90
C ALA A 22 -18.52 16.67 -6.91
N GLY A 23 -17.36 17.33 -6.92
CA GLY A 23 -16.23 16.89 -7.71
C GLY A 23 -16.00 15.43 -7.36
N GLU A 24 -16.00 14.58 -8.37
CA GLU A 24 -15.81 13.15 -8.21
C GLU A 24 -14.52 12.94 -7.40
N LEU A 25 -14.66 12.48 -6.16
CA LEU A 25 -13.53 12.29 -5.26
C LEU A 25 -12.61 11.25 -5.90
N LYS A 26 -11.42 11.67 -6.26
CA LYS A 26 -10.41 10.76 -6.83
C LYS A 26 -10.03 9.70 -5.80
N PRO A 27 -9.92 8.44 -6.18
CA PRO A 27 -9.50 7.39 -5.27
C PRO A 27 -8.08 7.67 -4.75
N VAL A 28 -7.88 7.47 -3.45
CA VAL A 28 -6.58 7.58 -2.81
C VAL A 28 -5.84 6.26 -2.99
N VAL A 29 -4.60 6.33 -3.47
CA VAL A 29 -3.67 5.21 -3.55
C VAL A 29 -2.51 5.50 -2.60
N VAL A 30 -2.24 4.58 -1.69
CA VAL A 30 -1.10 4.67 -0.78
C VAL A 30 -0.03 3.68 -1.23
N PHE A 31 1.19 4.17 -1.35
CA PHE A 31 2.39 3.37 -1.52
C PHE A 31 3.16 3.31 -0.21
N GLN A 32 3.67 2.13 0.10
CA GLN A 32 4.59 1.91 1.20
C GLN A 32 5.88 1.29 0.66
N PRO A 33 6.91 2.09 0.38
CA PRO A 33 8.22 1.53 0.06
C PRO A 33 8.80 0.81 1.27
N SER A 34 9.64 -0.19 1.03
CA SER A 34 10.36 -0.92 2.07
C SER A 34 11.12 0.01 3.00
N HIS A 35 11.28 -0.41 4.24
CA HIS A 35 12.06 0.31 5.26
C HIS A 35 13.45 -0.28 5.51
N GLN A 36 13.77 -1.38 4.86
CA GLN A 36 15.00 -2.14 5.10
C GLN A 36 16.19 -1.39 4.54
N LYS A 37 17.10 -0.95 5.43
CA LYS A 37 18.27 -0.18 5.06
C LYS A 37 19.51 -1.03 4.80
N ASP A 38 19.66 -2.14 5.54
CA ASP A 38 20.87 -2.97 5.56
C ASP A 38 20.56 -4.36 4.96
N THR A 39 20.11 -4.39 3.73
CA THR A 39 19.63 -5.61 3.08
C THR A 39 20.67 -6.33 2.23
N GLY A 40 21.89 -5.82 2.18
CA GLY A 40 23.01 -6.43 1.45
C GLY A 40 24.24 -5.57 1.43
N VAL A 41 25.35 -6.12 0.93
CA VAL A 41 26.59 -5.36 0.78
C VAL A 41 26.37 -4.25 -0.24
N ASN A 42 26.48 -2.98 0.19
CA ASN A 42 26.26 -1.78 -0.63
C ASN A 42 24.85 -1.66 -1.22
N TYR A 43 23.86 -2.30 -0.62
CA TYR A 43 22.49 -2.23 -1.07
C TYR A 43 21.58 -1.68 0.05
N ASN A 44 20.64 -0.84 -0.34
CA ASN A 44 19.64 -0.26 0.57
C ASN A 44 18.26 -0.38 -0.08
N GLU A 45 17.49 -1.37 0.35
CA GLU A 45 16.17 -1.67 -0.20
C GLU A 45 15.21 -0.49 -0.05
N ALA A 46 15.19 0.15 1.12
CA ALA A 46 14.30 1.30 1.36
C ALA A 46 14.52 2.40 0.29
N ARG A 47 15.77 2.67 -0.04
CA ARG A 47 16.15 3.69 -1.02
C ARG A 47 15.75 3.30 -2.44
N THR A 48 15.89 2.04 -2.77
CA THR A 48 15.56 1.51 -4.11
C THR A 48 14.06 1.43 -4.31
N ALA A 49 13.34 0.92 -3.32
CA ALA A 49 11.88 0.86 -3.34
C ALA A 49 11.24 2.26 -3.38
N ASP A 50 11.76 3.20 -2.57
CA ASP A 50 11.31 4.60 -2.60
C ASP A 50 11.49 5.23 -3.98
N ALA A 51 12.63 5.01 -4.64
CA ALA A 51 12.85 5.52 -5.99
C ALA A 51 11.83 4.98 -7.00
N MET A 52 11.48 3.69 -6.95
CA MET A 52 10.44 3.11 -7.80
C MET A 52 9.07 3.76 -7.55
N VAL A 53 8.73 3.98 -6.29
CA VAL A 53 7.50 4.66 -5.87
C VAL A 53 7.48 6.11 -6.35
N GLN A 54 8.56 6.86 -6.23
CA GLN A 54 8.65 8.23 -6.73
C GLN A 54 8.39 8.31 -8.24
N TYR A 55 8.91 7.36 -9.03
CA TYR A 55 8.60 7.30 -10.46
C TYR A 55 7.14 6.91 -10.73
N ALA A 56 6.53 6.05 -9.93
CA ALA A 56 5.10 5.76 -10.03
C ALA A 56 4.24 7.00 -9.75
N MET A 57 4.70 7.89 -8.87
CA MET A 57 4.01 9.10 -8.45
C MET A 57 4.28 10.32 -9.33
N SER A 58 5.35 10.33 -10.14
CA SER A 58 5.81 11.51 -10.88
C SER A 58 4.75 12.15 -11.79
N GLU A 59 3.81 11.34 -12.28
CA GLU A 59 2.67 11.78 -13.07
C GLU A 59 1.44 10.99 -12.68
N PRO A 60 0.75 11.34 -11.58
CA PRO A 60 -0.40 10.58 -11.11
C PRO A 60 -1.52 10.59 -12.16
N PRO A 61 -2.21 9.47 -12.36
CA PRO A 61 -3.33 9.41 -13.27
C PRO A 61 -4.44 10.36 -12.80
N ARG A 62 -5.19 10.90 -13.74
CA ARG A 62 -6.24 11.92 -13.47
C ARG A 62 -7.36 11.42 -12.54
N PHE A 63 -7.53 10.11 -12.42
CA PHE A 63 -8.59 9.49 -11.64
C PHE A 63 -8.15 9.08 -10.22
N ALA A 64 -6.89 9.28 -9.86
CA ALA A 64 -6.38 8.90 -8.54
C ALA A 64 -5.60 10.03 -7.89
N GLU A 65 -5.65 10.09 -6.58
CA GLU A 65 -4.75 10.86 -5.74
C GLU A 65 -3.73 9.90 -5.13
N TYR A 66 -2.44 10.14 -5.39
CA TYR A 66 -1.37 9.36 -4.80
C TYR A 66 -0.92 9.98 -3.49
N LYS A 67 -0.84 9.14 -2.47
CA LYS A 67 -0.19 9.46 -1.21
C LYS A 67 0.92 8.44 -0.99
N VAL A 68 2.00 8.87 -0.42
CA VAL A 68 3.11 8.02 -0.06
C VAL A 68 3.48 8.24 1.40
N TRP A 69 3.67 7.15 2.11
CA TRP A 69 4.37 7.11 3.37
C TRP A 69 5.76 6.59 3.09
N SER A 70 6.64 7.49 2.69
CA SER A 70 8.04 7.16 2.55
C SER A 70 8.73 7.27 3.90
N TYR A 71 9.62 6.34 4.14
CA TYR A 71 10.54 6.40 5.25
C TYR A 71 11.83 7.15 4.84
N PRO A 72 12.45 7.86 5.74
CA PRO A 72 11.95 8.29 7.05
C PRO A 72 11.19 9.61 6.95
N GLN A 73 10.02 9.69 7.54
CA GLN A 73 9.49 11.00 7.84
C GLN A 73 10.40 11.65 8.90
N PRO A 74 10.76 12.93 8.76
CA PRO A 74 11.59 13.61 9.74
C PRO A 74 10.98 13.46 11.15
N GLY A 75 11.75 12.92 12.09
CA GLY A 75 11.32 12.72 13.46
C GLY A 75 10.60 11.41 13.77
N LEU A 76 10.38 10.56 12.77
CA LEU A 76 9.87 9.22 12.96
C LEU A 76 10.98 8.23 12.67
N HIS A 77 11.61 7.84 13.72
CA HIS A 77 12.49 6.69 13.68
C HIS A 77 11.60 5.46 13.77
N HIS A 78 11.52 4.67 12.71
CA HIS A 78 11.49 3.25 12.92
C HIS A 78 12.60 3.00 13.92
N ALA A 79 12.30 2.33 15.00
CA ALA A 79 13.37 1.83 15.82
C ALA A 79 14.35 1.23 14.81
N ASP A 80 15.55 1.77 14.71
CA ASP A 80 16.60 1.27 13.83
C ASP A 80 17.06 -0.09 14.35
N THR A 81 16.12 -0.99 14.45
CA THR A 81 16.36 -2.33 14.98
C THR A 81 17.00 -3.19 13.92
N GLY A 82 17.17 -2.68 12.68
CA GLY A 82 17.66 -3.50 11.57
C GLY A 82 16.77 -4.72 11.29
N THR A 83 15.72 -4.87 12.09
CA THR A 83 14.81 -5.98 12.05
C THR A 83 13.42 -5.42 11.82
N ASN A 84 12.83 -5.74 10.69
CA ASN A 84 11.40 -5.57 10.46
C ASN A 84 10.59 -6.59 11.27
N THR A 85 10.98 -6.84 12.50
CA THR A 85 10.20 -7.72 13.34
C THR A 85 8.97 -6.97 13.75
N LEU A 86 7.84 -7.45 13.36
CA LEU A 86 6.54 -6.95 13.73
C LEU A 86 6.29 -6.95 15.23
N LEU A 87 6.96 -7.78 15.97
CA LEU A 87 6.99 -7.71 17.43
C LEU A 87 7.44 -6.34 17.91
N ALA A 88 8.41 -5.71 17.24
CA ALA A 88 8.81 -4.33 17.56
C ALA A 88 7.71 -3.32 17.18
N HIS A 89 6.93 -3.61 16.13
CA HIS A 89 5.86 -2.72 15.66
C HIS A 89 4.57 -2.90 16.45
N THR A 90 4.23 -4.10 16.86
CA THR A 90 3.07 -4.35 17.74
C THR A 90 3.33 -3.87 19.17
N SER A 91 4.55 -3.99 19.67
CA SER A 91 4.95 -3.43 20.97
C SER A 91 5.02 -1.90 20.98
N ALA A 92 5.13 -1.28 19.81
CA ALA A 92 5.11 0.17 19.67
C ALA A 92 3.74 0.81 20.03
N VAL A 93 2.72 0.01 20.24
CA VAL A 93 1.40 0.47 20.75
C VAL A 93 1.35 0.46 22.28
N GLU A 94 2.34 -0.14 22.96
CA GLU A 94 2.42 -0.10 24.41
C GLU A 94 2.58 1.35 24.91
N GLY A 95 1.74 1.71 25.89
CA GLY A 95 1.72 3.04 26.46
C GLY A 95 1.05 4.12 25.60
N GLY A 96 0.28 3.76 24.56
CA GLY A 96 -0.47 4.70 23.71
C GLY A 96 0.38 5.45 22.68
N LYS A 97 1.61 5.01 22.47
CA LYS A 97 2.49 5.54 21.42
C LYS A 97 2.56 4.56 20.25
N ILE A 98 2.26 5.04 19.04
CA ILE A 98 2.38 4.26 17.81
C ILE A 98 3.66 4.71 17.09
N SER A 99 4.52 3.79 16.71
CA SER A 99 5.75 4.05 15.95
C SER A 99 5.97 2.99 14.87
N GLY A 100 6.91 3.23 13.97
CA GLY A 100 7.27 2.27 12.93
C GLY A 100 6.09 1.90 12.00
N TYR A 101 6.00 0.66 11.59
CA TYR A 101 4.97 0.16 10.67
C TYR A 101 3.55 0.39 11.17
N ALA A 102 3.28 0.14 12.44
CA ALA A 102 1.95 0.35 13.02
C ALA A 102 1.51 1.82 12.90
N TRP A 103 2.44 2.74 13.12
CA TRP A 103 2.19 4.16 12.95
C TRP A 103 1.92 4.52 11.50
N GLU A 104 2.73 4.03 10.57
CA GLU A 104 2.54 4.28 9.13
C GLU A 104 1.19 3.77 8.63
N LEU A 105 0.81 2.56 9.05
CA LEU A 105 -0.49 2.02 8.68
C LEU A 105 -1.65 2.80 9.31
N ALA A 106 -1.52 3.24 10.56
CA ALA A 106 -2.52 4.09 11.17
C ALA A 106 -2.70 5.40 10.39
N ARG A 107 -1.60 6.03 9.97
CA ARG A 107 -1.64 7.24 9.14
C ARG A 107 -2.17 6.97 7.73
N SER A 108 -1.79 5.85 7.13
CA SER A 108 -2.38 5.40 5.86
C SER A 108 -3.89 5.25 5.97
N ASN A 109 -4.37 4.60 7.02
CA ASN A 109 -5.79 4.39 7.26
C ASN A 109 -6.58 5.70 7.41
N GLU A 110 -5.98 6.74 8.02
CA GLU A 110 -6.58 8.08 8.09
C GLU A 110 -6.86 8.69 6.71
N LEU A 111 -6.07 8.36 5.71
CA LEU A 111 -6.25 8.79 4.32
C LEU A 111 -7.39 8.06 3.61
N ARG A 112 -7.94 7.01 4.22
CA ARG A 112 -9.01 6.15 3.67
C ARG A 112 -8.66 5.67 2.24
N PRO A 113 -7.53 4.99 2.05
CA PRO A 113 -7.10 4.60 0.72
C PRO A 113 -8.03 3.57 0.11
N LEU A 114 -8.23 3.68 -1.20
CA LEU A 114 -8.85 2.63 -2.00
C LEU A 114 -7.86 1.49 -2.28
N VAL A 115 -6.60 1.84 -2.51
CA VAL A 115 -5.54 0.89 -2.86
C VAL A 115 -4.32 1.15 -1.98
N PHE A 116 -3.75 0.07 -1.46
CA PHE A 116 -2.46 0.07 -0.77
C PHE A 116 -1.48 -0.85 -1.49
N ILE A 117 -0.27 -0.37 -1.73
CA ILE A 117 0.78 -1.12 -2.41
C ILE A 117 2.06 -1.03 -1.61
N GLY A 118 2.48 -2.16 -1.00
CA GLY A 118 3.83 -2.33 -0.49
C GLY A 118 4.80 -2.60 -1.63
N VAL A 119 5.96 -1.94 -1.65
CA VAL A 119 7.01 -2.12 -2.66
C VAL A 119 8.30 -2.53 -1.98
N HIS A 120 8.74 -3.74 -2.26
CA HIS A 120 9.89 -4.39 -1.66
C HIS A 120 10.80 -5.01 -2.72
N ASN A 121 12.01 -5.41 -2.30
CA ASN A 121 12.91 -6.23 -3.10
C ASN A 121 13.20 -7.51 -2.32
N ASN A 122 13.05 -8.64 -2.97
CA ASN A 122 13.25 -9.95 -2.36
C ASN A 122 14.75 -10.24 -2.12
N SER A 123 15.04 -11.20 -1.26
CA SER A 123 16.41 -11.70 -1.03
C SER A 123 16.43 -13.21 -0.86
N GLY A 124 17.56 -13.83 -1.18
CA GLY A 124 17.78 -15.26 -0.96
C GLY A 124 17.00 -16.20 -1.87
N THR A 125 16.30 -15.70 -2.89
CA THR A 125 15.55 -16.54 -3.83
C THR A 125 16.44 -17.07 -4.95
N GLY A 126 17.55 -16.40 -5.24
CA GLY A 126 18.46 -16.70 -6.33
C GLY A 126 17.84 -16.53 -7.73
N ARG A 127 16.74 -15.79 -7.84
CA ARG A 127 15.97 -15.63 -9.07
C ARG A 127 15.90 -14.18 -9.53
N HIS A 128 16.01 -13.99 -10.84
CA HIS A 128 15.75 -12.72 -11.50
C HIS A 128 14.25 -12.58 -11.79
N ALA A 129 13.45 -12.30 -10.76
CA ALA A 129 12.00 -12.44 -10.83
C ALA A 129 11.25 -11.43 -9.95
N LEU A 130 9.93 -11.37 -10.10
CA LEU A 130 9.03 -10.60 -9.26
C LEU A 130 7.83 -11.44 -8.80
N TRP A 131 7.32 -11.10 -7.62
CA TRP A 131 6.19 -11.75 -6.98
C TRP A 131 5.20 -10.70 -6.50
N GLY A 132 3.92 -11.07 -6.49
CA GLY A 132 2.90 -10.35 -5.75
C GLY A 132 2.45 -11.18 -4.54
N TYR A 133 2.22 -10.53 -3.41
CA TYR A 133 1.67 -11.17 -2.23
C TYR A 133 0.37 -10.50 -1.81
N ILE A 134 -0.60 -11.33 -1.41
CA ILE A 134 -1.89 -10.93 -0.87
C ILE A 134 -2.13 -11.66 0.44
N HIS A 135 -2.95 -11.09 1.32
CA HIS A 135 -3.21 -11.69 2.63
C HIS A 135 -4.08 -12.94 2.52
N ASP A 136 -3.70 -14.00 3.26
CA ASP A 136 -4.43 -15.26 3.32
C ASP A 136 -5.69 -15.12 4.18
N GLY A 137 -6.85 -15.40 3.60
CA GLY A 137 -8.16 -15.27 4.25
C GLY A 137 -8.76 -13.87 4.19
N ASP A 138 -8.22 -12.99 3.36
CA ASP A 138 -8.76 -11.65 3.12
C ASP A 138 -10.17 -11.70 2.48
N SER A 139 -11.09 -10.91 3.01
CA SER A 139 -12.46 -10.79 2.46
C SER A 139 -12.48 -10.30 1.00
N MET A 140 -11.43 -9.58 0.57
CA MET A 140 -11.26 -9.07 -0.79
C MET A 140 -10.23 -9.86 -1.60
N GLU A 141 -9.89 -11.10 -1.22
CA GLU A 141 -8.83 -11.90 -1.84
C GLU A 141 -8.89 -11.91 -3.38
N GLY A 142 -10.09 -12.13 -3.95
CA GLY A 142 -10.25 -12.20 -5.42
C GLY A 142 -9.87 -10.88 -6.13
N TRP A 143 -10.19 -9.74 -5.53
CA TRP A 143 -9.82 -8.43 -6.04
C TRP A 143 -8.36 -8.09 -5.79
N ASN A 144 -7.82 -8.47 -4.63
CA ASN A 144 -6.41 -8.28 -4.31
C ASN A 144 -5.53 -9.11 -5.25
N ARG A 145 -5.93 -10.34 -5.54
CA ARG A 145 -5.27 -11.19 -6.54
C ARG A 145 -5.33 -10.60 -7.94
N LYS A 146 -6.47 -10.00 -8.32
CA LYS A 146 -6.62 -9.32 -9.59
C LYS A 146 -5.70 -8.10 -9.69
N LEU A 147 -5.66 -7.25 -8.66
CA LEU A 147 -4.74 -6.10 -8.57
C LEU A 147 -3.30 -6.55 -8.70
N SER A 148 -2.90 -7.53 -7.90
CA SER A 148 -1.55 -8.09 -7.91
C SER A 148 -1.16 -8.60 -9.31
N ASN A 149 -2.01 -9.44 -9.93
CA ASN A 149 -1.74 -10.00 -11.25
C ASN A 149 -1.56 -8.89 -12.31
N ILE A 150 -2.41 -7.87 -12.30
CA ILE A 150 -2.29 -6.74 -13.22
C ILE A 150 -0.96 -6.02 -13.03
N LEU A 151 -0.58 -5.73 -11.78
CA LEU A 151 0.66 -5.02 -11.49
C LEU A 151 1.89 -5.81 -11.92
N ILE A 152 1.98 -7.10 -11.54
CA ILE A 152 3.13 -7.93 -11.89
C ILE A 152 3.20 -8.21 -13.41
N GLU A 153 2.07 -8.34 -14.12
CA GLU A 153 2.05 -8.42 -15.58
C GLU A 153 2.63 -7.15 -16.22
N GLU A 154 2.22 -5.97 -15.77
CA GLU A 154 2.73 -4.70 -16.32
C GLU A 154 4.22 -4.51 -16.02
N ILE A 155 4.68 -4.89 -14.82
CA ILE A 155 6.09 -4.81 -14.47
C ILE A 155 6.91 -5.82 -15.29
N ALA A 156 6.50 -7.08 -15.38
CA ALA A 156 7.19 -8.09 -16.17
C ALA A 156 7.28 -7.72 -17.66
N ARG A 157 6.23 -7.08 -18.20
CA ARG A 157 6.22 -6.60 -19.59
C ARG A 157 7.21 -5.45 -19.82
N ALA A 158 7.46 -4.65 -18.79
CA ALA A 158 8.34 -3.49 -18.86
C ALA A 158 9.79 -3.77 -18.47
N THR A 159 10.05 -4.96 -17.95
CA THR A 159 11.36 -5.38 -17.42
C THR A 159 11.66 -6.81 -17.87
N ASP A 160 12.89 -7.27 -17.65
CA ASP A 160 13.27 -8.66 -17.93
C ASP A 160 12.99 -9.62 -16.75
N LEU A 161 12.26 -9.16 -15.72
CA LEU A 161 11.96 -9.99 -14.56
C LEU A 161 10.95 -11.10 -14.90
N GLU A 162 11.28 -12.32 -14.47
CA GLU A 162 10.35 -13.45 -14.55
C GLU A 162 9.12 -13.18 -13.65
N ASN A 163 7.92 -13.25 -14.23
CA ASN A 163 6.69 -13.16 -13.45
C ASN A 163 6.42 -14.48 -12.72
N ARG A 164 6.51 -14.45 -11.39
CA ARG A 164 6.29 -15.63 -10.53
C ARG A 164 4.85 -15.74 -10.02
N GLY A 165 3.97 -14.81 -10.41
CA GLY A 165 2.56 -14.84 -10.02
C GLY A 165 2.26 -14.24 -8.66
N THR A 166 1.00 -14.37 -8.27
CA THR A 166 0.48 -13.91 -6.99
C THR A 166 0.34 -15.06 -6.01
N HIS A 167 0.92 -14.89 -4.84
CA HIS A 167 0.94 -15.87 -3.75
C HIS A 167 0.20 -15.35 -2.52
N LEU A 168 -0.22 -16.26 -1.67
CA LEU A 168 -0.66 -15.92 -0.32
C LEU A 168 0.56 -15.64 0.57
N ASP A 169 0.48 -14.64 1.41
CA ASP A 169 1.55 -14.26 2.33
C ASP A 169 1.91 -15.37 3.33
N SER A 170 0.93 -16.20 3.70
CA SER A 170 1.13 -17.40 4.52
C SER A 170 2.07 -18.45 3.89
N SER A 171 2.30 -18.38 2.57
CA SER A 171 3.19 -19.30 1.86
C SER A 171 4.67 -18.93 1.96
N THR A 172 5.01 -17.77 2.53
CA THR A 172 6.40 -17.27 2.58
C THR A 172 7.27 -17.96 3.61
N GLY A 173 6.68 -18.63 4.59
CA GLY A 173 7.40 -19.23 5.73
C GLY A 173 7.91 -18.20 6.74
N ARG A 174 7.62 -16.91 6.59
CA ARG A 174 7.94 -15.88 7.58
C ARG A 174 7.24 -16.18 8.91
N ASN A 175 7.91 -15.87 10.02
CA ASN A 175 7.40 -16.13 11.37
C ASN A 175 7.33 -14.86 12.23
N ASP A 176 7.52 -13.71 11.64
CA ASP A 176 7.57 -12.40 12.30
C ASP A 176 6.19 -11.78 12.54
N TYR A 177 5.17 -12.24 11.83
CA TYR A 177 3.80 -11.84 12.07
C TYR A 177 2.82 -13.00 11.95
N ARG A 178 1.84 -13.02 12.84
CA ARG A 178 0.73 -13.98 12.81
C ARG A 178 -0.60 -13.22 12.87
N CYS A 179 -1.42 -13.38 11.85
CA CYS A 179 -2.77 -12.81 11.83
C CYS A 179 -3.60 -13.35 13.00
N ALA A 180 -4.18 -12.47 13.80
CA ALA A 180 -5.04 -12.85 14.91
C ALA A 180 -6.35 -13.53 14.45
N CYS A 181 -6.81 -13.21 13.24
CA CYS A 181 -8.05 -13.72 12.68
C CYS A 181 -7.95 -15.17 12.18
N THR A 182 -6.86 -15.50 11.49
CA THR A 182 -6.65 -16.82 10.88
C THR A 182 -5.68 -17.70 11.65
N GLY A 183 -4.86 -17.12 12.54
CA GLY A 183 -3.74 -17.79 13.19
C GLY A 183 -2.59 -18.13 12.25
N ARG A 184 -2.64 -17.71 10.97
CA ARG A 184 -1.63 -17.97 9.95
C ARG A 184 -0.55 -16.91 9.95
N LEU A 185 0.62 -17.29 9.49
CA LEU A 185 1.72 -16.35 9.23
C LEU A 185 1.37 -15.46 8.03
N GLY A 186 1.87 -14.23 8.02
CA GLY A 186 1.58 -13.31 6.94
C GLY A 186 2.38 -12.01 7.01
N PHE A 187 1.98 -11.06 6.20
CA PHE A 187 2.53 -9.70 6.19
C PHE A 187 1.57 -8.72 6.89
N TYR A 188 2.05 -8.06 7.92
CA TYR A 188 1.30 -7.08 8.70
C TYR A 188 0.67 -5.97 7.83
N SER A 189 1.44 -5.46 6.88
CA SER A 189 1.02 -4.31 6.06
C SER A 189 -0.17 -4.58 5.14
N ILE A 190 -0.45 -5.83 4.83
CA ILE A 190 -1.57 -6.21 3.94
C ILE A 190 -2.67 -7.01 4.64
N ASP A 191 -2.59 -7.21 5.96
CA ASP A 191 -3.68 -7.82 6.75
C ASP A 191 -4.87 -6.86 6.85
N GLU A 192 -6.07 -7.31 6.50
CA GLU A 192 -7.30 -6.50 6.51
C GLU A 192 -7.71 -6.02 7.90
N ASN A 193 -7.24 -6.68 8.97
CA ASN A 193 -7.52 -6.27 10.33
C ASN A 193 -6.65 -5.08 10.79
N VAL A 194 -5.61 -4.77 10.02
CA VAL A 194 -4.65 -3.71 10.33
C VAL A 194 -4.71 -2.59 9.30
N ASN A 195 -4.81 -2.95 8.02
CA ASN A 195 -4.85 -2.02 6.90
C ASN A 195 -6.26 -1.93 6.32
N THR A 196 -6.88 -0.76 6.43
CA THR A 196 -8.28 -0.54 6.02
C THR A 196 -8.49 -0.32 4.52
N ALA A 197 -7.43 -0.24 3.72
CA ALA A 197 -7.57 -0.19 2.26
C ALA A 197 -8.27 -1.47 1.77
N PRO A 198 -9.37 -1.41 1.00
CA PRO A 198 -10.02 -2.61 0.51
C PRO A 198 -9.14 -3.41 -0.47
N TYR A 199 -8.26 -2.75 -1.21
CA TYR A 199 -7.35 -3.41 -2.16
C TYR A 199 -5.91 -3.27 -1.70
N ARG A 200 -5.28 -4.40 -1.37
CA ARG A 200 -3.96 -4.47 -0.77
C ARG A 200 -3.08 -5.48 -1.47
N VAL A 201 -1.85 -5.09 -1.74
CA VAL A 201 -0.83 -5.97 -2.30
C VAL A 201 0.55 -5.58 -1.80
N LEU A 202 1.43 -6.56 -1.64
CA LEU A 202 2.86 -6.34 -1.48
C LEU A 202 3.57 -6.91 -2.71
N LEU A 203 4.43 -6.11 -3.32
CA LEU A 203 5.23 -6.47 -4.48
C LEU A 203 6.67 -6.72 -4.03
N GLU A 204 7.23 -7.84 -4.41
CA GLU A 204 8.64 -8.19 -4.26
C GLU A 204 9.30 -8.14 -5.63
N ILE A 205 10.01 -7.05 -5.92
CA ILE A 205 10.52 -6.71 -7.25
C ILE A 205 12.02 -6.99 -7.33
N GLY A 206 12.38 -8.06 -8.04
CA GLY A 206 13.76 -8.52 -8.14
C GLY A 206 14.28 -9.15 -6.85
N ASP A 207 15.42 -9.80 -6.94
CA ASP A 207 16.14 -10.39 -5.83
C ASP A 207 17.47 -9.63 -5.65
N ILE A 208 17.78 -9.20 -4.45
CA ILE A 208 18.90 -8.29 -4.16
C ILE A 208 20.23 -8.90 -4.62
N GLU A 209 20.45 -10.18 -4.37
CA GLU A 209 21.67 -10.87 -4.74
C GLU A 209 21.78 -11.12 -6.25
N LYS A 210 20.63 -11.42 -6.88
CA LYS A 210 20.60 -11.80 -8.30
C LYS A 210 20.39 -10.61 -9.23
N SER A 211 19.60 -9.64 -8.82
CA SER A 211 19.17 -8.49 -9.62
C SER A 211 19.73 -7.16 -9.12
N GLY A 212 20.62 -7.16 -8.13
CA GLY A 212 21.05 -5.94 -7.43
C GLY A 212 21.54 -4.82 -8.34
N ALA A 213 22.35 -5.14 -9.36
CA ALA A 213 22.82 -4.15 -10.32
C ALA A 213 21.66 -3.51 -11.11
N LEU A 214 20.68 -4.34 -11.52
CA LEU A 214 19.49 -3.87 -12.23
C LEU A 214 18.61 -3.01 -11.34
N LEU A 215 18.41 -3.43 -10.09
CA LEU A 215 17.62 -2.68 -9.09
C LEU A 215 18.23 -1.29 -8.81
N LEU A 216 19.54 -1.14 -8.96
CA LEU A 216 20.25 0.14 -8.84
C LEU A 216 20.22 0.98 -10.12
N ASP A 217 19.84 0.39 -11.26
CA ASP A 217 19.71 1.11 -12.52
C ASP A 217 18.50 2.06 -12.52
N GLU A 218 18.74 3.29 -12.96
CA GLU A 218 17.70 4.32 -12.93
C GLU A 218 16.59 4.05 -13.95
N GLU A 219 16.95 3.60 -15.15
CA GLU A 219 15.98 3.34 -16.22
C GLU A 219 15.09 2.15 -15.86
N PHE A 220 15.65 1.14 -15.20
CA PHE A 220 14.87 0.04 -14.65
C PHE A 220 13.83 0.55 -13.62
N ARG A 221 14.24 1.38 -12.67
CA ARG A 221 13.30 1.92 -11.65
C ARG A 221 12.23 2.80 -12.29
N LYS A 222 12.56 3.59 -13.30
CA LYS A 222 11.59 4.34 -14.12
C LYS A 222 10.60 3.41 -14.80
N ALA A 223 11.09 2.35 -15.42
CA ALA A 223 10.25 1.36 -16.10
C ALA A 223 9.27 0.69 -15.11
N VAL A 224 9.75 0.30 -13.92
CA VAL A 224 8.90 -0.25 -12.85
C VAL A 224 7.84 0.76 -12.40
N GLY A 225 8.21 1.99 -12.11
CA GLY A 225 7.27 3.03 -11.69
C GLY A 225 6.19 3.31 -12.75
N ALA A 226 6.58 3.41 -14.02
CA ALA A 226 5.65 3.57 -15.12
C ALA A 226 4.71 2.36 -15.28
N ALA A 227 5.22 1.14 -15.06
CA ALA A 227 4.42 -0.09 -15.11
C ALA A 227 3.40 -0.15 -13.98
N ILE A 228 3.78 0.18 -12.75
CA ILE A 228 2.86 0.29 -11.61
C ILE A 228 1.73 1.27 -11.93
N LYS A 229 2.06 2.42 -12.48
CA LYS A 229 1.07 3.44 -12.89
C LYS A 229 0.08 2.91 -13.92
N ARG A 230 0.55 2.21 -14.97
CA ARG A 230 -0.33 1.59 -15.98
C ARG A 230 -1.21 0.51 -15.37
N GLY A 231 -0.64 -0.33 -14.51
CA GLY A 231 -1.39 -1.38 -13.82
C GLY A 231 -2.50 -0.83 -12.93
N LEU A 232 -2.23 0.22 -12.16
CA LEU A 232 -3.25 0.92 -11.38
C LEU A 232 -4.35 1.51 -12.25
N ALA A 233 -3.99 2.16 -13.35
CA ALA A 233 -4.96 2.72 -14.30
C ALA A 233 -5.90 1.65 -14.84
N ARG A 234 -5.35 0.51 -15.23
CA ARG A 234 -6.11 -0.66 -15.70
C ARG A 234 -7.03 -1.21 -14.61
N PHE A 235 -6.51 -1.42 -13.40
CA PHE A 235 -7.29 -1.96 -12.28
C PHE A 235 -8.48 -1.06 -11.91
N ILE A 236 -8.26 0.24 -11.75
CA ILE A 236 -9.31 1.18 -11.37
C ILE A 236 -10.38 1.26 -12.46
N LYS A 237 -9.99 1.28 -13.72
CA LYS A 237 -10.93 1.24 -14.84
C LYS A 237 -11.79 -0.03 -14.82
N GLU A 238 -11.18 -1.21 -14.65
CA GLU A 238 -11.91 -2.48 -14.63
C GLU A 238 -12.86 -2.62 -13.42
N ARG A 239 -12.56 -1.92 -12.32
CA ARG A 239 -13.43 -1.87 -11.15
C ARG A 239 -14.67 -0.99 -11.35
N GLN A 240 -14.53 0.13 -12.07
CA GLN A 240 -15.65 1.08 -12.28
C GLN A 240 -16.77 0.52 -13.16
N PHE A 241 -16.49 -0.51 -13.96
CA PHE A 241 -17.44 -1.10 -14.90
C PHE A 241 -18.10 -2.39 -14.37
N LYS A 242 -17.99 -2.68 -13.09
CA LYS A 242 -18.67 -3.78 -12.41
C LYS A 242 -19.50 -3.29 -11.23
#